data_bb0a2bbcabf1dbb6c77b4598ca644bdd
#
_entry.id   bb0a2bbcabf1dbb6c77b4598ca644bdd
#
_cell.length_a   1.000
_cell.length_b   1.000
_cell.length_c   1.000
_cell.angle_alpha   90.00
_cell.angle_beta   90.00
_cell.angle_gamma   90.00
#
_symmetry.space_group_name_H-M   'P 1'
#
loop_
_entity.id
_entity.type
_entity.pdbx_description
1 polymer ?
#
loop_
_entity_poly.entity_id
_entity_poly.type
_entity_poly.pdbx_seq_one_letter_code
_entity_poly.pdbx_strand_id
1 'polypeptide(L)'
;MNKQLVYDVNDRPPFGKLLVFAFQQVLAIMAATIAVPTIIGLPTQIPAAILGAGIGTIVYLLFTRFKSPVIISSSFAFLSSLSTAITFGYCGIIVGGILAGLVYVVLALIIKFAGSKWVSKLMPPVIIGPTVALIGLSLAGSAMGDIVKANGLKEVVVNGVTEMVSVTNGSYNLVALFCGLVTLITICICSTQKKFKMGRLIPFIIGIGAGYGLASIFTAFSYIGDGVDYLRIINWQPLVQNFAPLADGAASAGDKVQSFLTYPDFALIEAIKELVNGNVSEAIMKASDGKATTMSWAGFGEIFLAFVPVALVVFAEHIADHKNLGSIIGRDLVEGEPGLCRTLLGDGVGSIAGTVFGICPNTTYGESVGCVAITKNASVSTILTAAIMCIVLSFVSPIMALLQTIPSCVMGGVCLTLYGFIAVSGLKMFKDIDLGDNKNLFTVSTILIAGIGGLSIKIPYKILASDVIGQAIEKGAIVDVVLKPAGTVEKTITITSIATALILGIIVHAIINSMEKRQNAEHKDEPQSLIAGAVAPKANFEVGVNEIAIEEEKEREEAVVEEFRKEEAQETKEDGQDVPEQE
;
A
#
# COMPACT_ATOMS: atom_id res chain seq x y z
N MET A 1 23.64 -8.46 17.12
CA MET A 1 23.26 -9.84 16.72
C MET A 1 23.46 -9.98 15.22
N ASN A 2 24.49 -10.69 14.78
CA ASN A 2 24.69 -11.03 13.36
C ASN A 2 23.56 -11.97 12.92
N LYS A 3 22.49 -11.44 12.34
CA LYS A 3 21.46 -12.26 11.70
C LYS A 3 22.09 -12.84 10.43
N GLN A 4 22.57 -14.06 10.48
CA GLN A 4 23.05 -14.77 9.31
C GLN A 4 21.93 -14.85 8.27
N LEU A 5 22.12 -14.19 7.13
CA LEU A 5 21.29 -14.38 5.93
C LEU A 5 21.56 -15.79 5.39
N VAL A 6 20.54 -16.42 4.82
CA VAL A 6 20.70 -17.69 4.10
C VAL A 6 21.35 -17.42 2.72
N TYR A 7 20.96 -16.30 2.10
CA TYR A 7 21.55 -15.80 0.86
C TYR A 7 21.73 -14.28 0.97
N ASP A 8 22.95 -13.82 0.76
CA ASP A 8 23.27 -12.38 0.71
C ASP A 8 22.85 -11.78 -0.66
N VAL A 9 22.95 -10.46 -0.79
CA VAL A 9 22.49 -9.66 -1.94
C VAL A 9 23.07 -10.19 -3.26
N ASN A 10 24.34 -10.56 -3.28
CA ASN A 10 25.04 -11.04 -4.48
C ASN A 10 24.97 -12.56 -4.70
N ASP A 11 24.42 -13.30 -3.73
CA ASP A 11 24.34 -14.74 -3.81
C ASP A 11 23.30 -15.18 -4.85
N ARG A 12 23.53 -16.34 -5.46
CA ARG A 12 22.60 -16.97 -6.38
C ARG A 12 22.11 -18.30 -5.80
N PRO A 13 20.86 -18.35 -5.32
CA PRO A 13 20.26 -19.61 -4.88
C PRO A 13 20.27 -20.65 -6.02
N PRO A 14 20.37 -21.96 -5.73
CA PRO A 14 20.15 -23.01 -6.70
C PRO A 14 18.78 -22.86 -7.38
N PHE A 15 18.68 -23.24 -8.67
CA PHE A 15 17.52 -22.94 -9.52
C PHE A 15 16.17 -23.28 -8.89
N GLY A 16 16.01 -24.47 -8.30
CA GLY A 16 14.74 -24.86 -7.63
C GLY A 16 14.40 -23.97 -6.43
N LYS A 17 15.40 -23.62 -5.60
CA LYS A 17 15.19 -22.69 -4.47
C LYS A 17 14.95 -21.26 -4.96
N LEU A 18 15.63 -20.84 -6.03
CA LEU A 18 15.44 -19.53 -6.66
C LEU A 18 13.99 -19.33 -7.09
N LEU A 19 13.40 -20.33 -7.80
CA LEU A 19 12.01 -20.29 -8.22
C LEU A 19 11.04 -20.23 -7.03
N VAL A 20 11.27 -21.03 -5.99
CA VAL A 20 10.43 -21.03 -4.79
C VAL A 20 10.48 -19.68 -4.09
N PHE A 21 11.65 -19.12 -3.86
CA PHE A 21 11.80 -17.81 -3.23
C PHE A 21 11.25 -16.68 -4.10
N ALA A 22 11.44 -16.74 -5.42
CA ALA A 22 10.87 -15.77 -6.34
C ALA A 22 9.33 -15.82 -6.32
N PHE A 23 8.76 -17.01 -6.34
CA PHE A 23 7.31 -17.18 -6.25
C PHE A 23 6.74 -16.68 -4.91
N GLN A 24 7.46 -16.89 -3.80
CA GLN A 24 7.09 -16.31 -2.50
C GLN A 24 7.06 -14.78 -2.54
N GLN A 25 8.02 -14.14 -3.20
CA GLN A 25 8.04 -12.69 -3.39
C GLN A 25 6.86 -12.21 -4.25
N VAL A 26 6.54 -12.92 -5.35
CA VAL A 26 5.36 -12.63 -6.17
C VAL A 26 4.09 -12.72 -5.34
N LEU A 27 3.91 -13.79 -4.56
CA LEU A 27 2.72 -13.97 -3.72
C LEU A 27 2.63 -12.91 -2.61
N ALA A 28 3.77 -12.45 -2.08
CA ALA A 28 3.78 -11.41 -1.05
C ALA A 28 3.22 -10.07 -1.56
N ILE A 29 3.54 -9.69 -2.82
CA ILE A 29 3.06 -8.43 -3.40
C ILE A 29 1.71 -8.57 -4.12
N MET A 30 1.31 -9.78 -4.49
CA MET A 30 0.14 -10.04 -5.34
C MET A 30 -1.14 -9.42 -4.77
N ALA A 31 -1.37 -9.59 -3.47
CA ALA A 31 -2.59 -9.09 -2.82
C ALA A 31 -2.74 -7.57 -2.97
N ALA A 32 -1.67 -6.83 -2.73
CA ALA A 32 -1.68 -5.38 -2.84
C ALA A 32 -1.74 -4.91 -4.31
N THR A 33 -1.04 -5.61 -5.22
CA THR A 33 -1.05 -5.30 -6.66
C THR A 33 -2.45 -5.51 -7.27
N ILE A 34 -3.23 -6.47 -6.78
CA ILE A 34 -4.63 -6.71 -7.17
C ILE A 34 -5.55 -5.65 -6.56
N ALA A 35 -5.30 -5.28 -5.30
CA ALA A 35 -6.18 -4.39 -4.55
C ALA A 35 -6.32 -3.00 -5.20
N VAL A 36 -5.23 -2.39 -5.65
CA VAL A 36 -5.25 -1.02 -6.18
C VAL A 36 -6.16 -0.90 -7.41
N PRO A 37 -6.00 -1.71 -8.50
CA PRO A 37 -6.93 -1.67 -9.63
C PRO A 37 -8.38 -1.94 -9.23
N THR A 38 -8.60 -2.87 -8.31
CA THR A 38 -9.95 -3.23 -7.84
C THR A 38 -10.63 -2.07 -7.11
N ILE A 39 -9.91 -1.41 -6.20
CA ILE A 39 -10.42 -0.28 -5.40
C ILE A 39 -10.76 0.93 -6.27
N ILE A 40 -9.94 1.21 -7.29
CA ILE A 40 -10.21 2.31 -8.22
C ILE A 40 -11.27 1.98 -9.28
N GLY A 41 -11.90 0.81 -9.22
CA GLY A 41 -12.99 0.41 -10.12
C GLY A 41 -12.53 -0.14 -11.49
N LEU A 42 -11.25 -0.50 -11.64
CA LEU A 42 -10.66 -1.03 -12.87
C LEU A 42 -10.10 -2.46 -12.68
N PRO A 43 -10.90 -3.44 -12.25
CA PRO A 43 -10.40 -4.80 -12.02
C PRO A 43 -9.86 -5.48 -13.29
N THR A 44 -10.31 -5.07 -14.48
CA THR A 44 -9.78 -5.53 -15.77
C THR A 44 -8.31 -5.17 -15.98
N GLN A 45 -7.80 -4.18 -15.23
CA GLN A 45 -6.41 -3.73 -15.29
C GLN A 45 -5.47 -4.46 -14.32
N ILE A 46 -5.94 -5.49 -13.61
CA ILE A 46 -5.08 -6.34 -12.75
C ILE A 46 -3.88 -6.91 -13.52
N PRO A 47 -4.04 -7.45 -14.76
CA PRO A 47 -2.90 -7.93 -15.54
C PRO A 47 -1.87 -6.84 -15.82
N ALA A 48 -2.32 -5.64 -16.18
CA ALA A 48 -1.44 -4.50 -16.42
C ALA A 48 -0.70 -4.06 -15.15
N ALA A 49 -1.36 -4.03 -14.00
CA ALA A 49 -0.72 -3.70 -12.72
C ALA A 49 0.39 -4.70 -12.35
N ILE A 50 0.17 -6.00 -12.56
CA ILE A 50 1.16 -7.05 -12.32
C ILE A 50 2.35 -6.91 -13.29
N LEU A 51 2.08 -6.62 -14.56
CA LEU A 51 3.10 -6.33 -15.56
C LEU A 51 3.92 -5.12 -15.17
N GLY A 52 3.25 -4.02 -14.79
CA GLY A 52 3.88 -2.78 -14.34
C GLY A 52 4.79 -2.98 -13.13
N ALA A 53 4.39 -3.80 -12.17
CA ALA A 53 5.22 -4.19 -11.03
C ALA A 53 6.49 -4.94 -11.47
N GLY A 54 6.37 -5.88 -12.43
CA GLY A 54 7.50 -6.61 -12.97
C GLY A 54 8.49 -5.70 -13.72
N ILE A 55 7.99 -4.90 -14.67
CA ILE A 55 8.82 -3.97 -15.46
C ILE A 55 9.44 -2.90 -14.55
N GLY A 56 8.66 -2.28 -13.68
CA GLY A 56 9.13 -1.28 -12.74
C GLY A 56 10.25 -1.82 -11.84
N THR A 57 10.10 -3.04 -11.32
CA THR A 57 11.13 -3.70 -10.50
C THR A 57 12.43 -3.93 -11.28
N ILE A 58 12.36 -4.38 -12.56
CA ILE A 58 13.56 -4.53 -13.38
C ILE A 58 14.27 -3.18 -13.56
N VAL A 59 13.52 -2.12 -13.86
CA VAL A 59 14.05 -0.76 -13.98
C VAL A 59 14.70 -0.32 -12.67
N TYR A 60 14.03 -0.54 -11.54
CA TYR A 60 14.58 -0.25 -10.21
C TYR A 60 15.92 -0.97 -9.96
N LEU A 61 15.99 -2.27 -10.27
CA LEU A 61 17.21 -3.06 -10.08
C LEU A 61 18.37 -2.56 -10.95
N LEU A 62 18.10 -2.10 -12.17
CA LEU A 62 19.12 -1.52 -13.06
C LEU A 62 19.70 -0.23 -12.44
N PHE A 63 18.87 0.68 -11.95
CA PHE A 63 19.33 1.92 -11.33
C PHE A 63 20.08 1.68 -10.02
N THR A 64 19.65 0.71 -9.20
CA THR A 64 20.31 0.33 -7.95
C THR A 64 21.54 -0.56 -8.17
N ARG A 65 21.90 -0.84 -9.42
CA ARG A 65 23.02 -1.74 -9.80
C ARG A 65 22.91 -3.10 -9.13
N PHE A 66 21.71 -3.64 -9.01
CA PHE A 66 21.43 -4.91 -8.38
C PHE A 66 21.93 -5.01 -6.91
N LYS A 67 21.89 -3.90 -6.15
CA LYS A 67 22.35 -3.86 -4.76
C LYS A 67 21.24 -3.69 -3.72
N SER A 68 20.00 -3.44 -4.16
CA SER A 68 18.83 -3.30 -3.28
C SER A 68 17.78 -4.38 -3.59
N PRO A 69 17.66 -5.41 -2.75
CA PRO A 69 16.78 -6.55 -3.00
C PRO A 69 15.35 -6.28 -2.55
N VAL A 70 14.62 -5.45 -3.28
CA VAL A 70 13.20 -5.15 -3.02
C VAL A 70 12.42 -5.10 -4.34
N ILE A 71 11.16 -5.53 -4.30
CA ILE A 71 10.21 -5.34 -5.41
C ILE A 71 9.52 -4.01 -5.23
N ILE A 72 9.29 -3.31 -6.34
CA ILE A 72 8.39 -2.17 -6.38
C ILE A 72 7.07 -2.55 -7.07
N SER A 73 5.96 -2.05 -6.57
CA SER A 73 4.63 -2.34 -7.10
C SER A 73 3.65 -1.20 -6.81
N SER A 74 2.38 -1.37 -7.17
CA SER A 74 1.32 -0.35 -7.08
C SER A 74 1.19 0.26 -5.69
N SER A 75 1.33 1.56 -5.57
CA SER A 75 1.33 2.27 -4.29
C SER A 75 -0.07 2.62 -3.80
N PHE A 76 -0.41 2.21 -2.58
CA PHE A 76 -1.68 2.57 -1.92
C PHE A 76 -1.79 4.06 -1.59
N ALA A 77 -0.67 4.74 -1.36
CA ALA A 77 -0.67 6.16 -1.05
C ALA A 77 -1.29 7.01 -2.18
N PHE A 78 -1.21 6.54 -3.43
CA PHE A 78 -1.77 7.22 -4.59
C PHE A 78 -3.26 6.91 -4.86
N LEU A 79 -3.95 6.10 -4.05
CA LEU A 79 -5.36 5.73 -4.30
C LEU A 79 -6.27 6.96 -4.48
N SER A 80 -6.17 7.94 -3.59
CA SER A 80 -6.94 9.19 -3.71
C SER A 80 -6.54 10.00 -4.94
N SER A 81 -5.25 10.03 -5.28
CA SER A 81 -4.75 10.71 -6.48
C SER A 81 -5.22 10.01 -7.76
N LEU A 82 -5.22 8.67 -7.77
CA LEU A 82 -5.73 7.86 -8.87
C LEU A 82 -7.24 8.05 -9.06
N SER A 83 -8.02 8.15 -7.98
CA SER A 83 -9.44 8.47 -8.04
C SER A 83 -9.70 9.85 -8.69
N THR A 84 -8.81 10.81 -8.49
CA THR A 84 -8.84 12.09 -9.22
C THR A 84 -8.41 11.89 -10.68
N ALA A 85 -7.34 11.14 -10.93
CA ALA A 85 -6.80 10.92 -12.27
C ALA A 85 -7.78 10.22 -13.22
N ILE A 86 -8.54 9.24 -12.72
CA ILE A 86 -9.57 8.51 -13.48
C ILE A 86 -10.60 9.46 -14.07
N THR A 87 -10.92 10.57 -13.42
CA THR A 87 -11.85 11.57 -13.98
C THR A 87 -11.32 12.25 -15.25
N PHE A 88 -10.05 12.03 -15.59
CA PHE A 88 -9.40 12.52 -16.82
C PHE A 88 -8.91 11.37 -17.73
N GLY A 89 -9.50 10.20 -17.60
CA GLY A 89 -9.17 9.05 -18.42
C GLY A 89 -7.84 8.40 -18.09
N TYR A 90 -7.39 7.49 -18.95
CA TYR A 90 -6.05 6.91 -18.88
C TYR A 90 -4.95 7.97 -19.03
N CYS A 91 -5.21 9.04 -19.78
CA CYS A 91 -4.30 10.18 -19.86
C CYS A 91 -4.02 10.77 -18.49
N GLY A 92 -5.04 10.94 -17.65
CA GLY A 92 -4.89 11.42 -16.29
C GLY A 92 -4.00 10.53 -15.45
N ILE A 93 -4.20 9.21 -15.54
CA ILE A 93 -3.38 8.21 -14.83
C ILE A 93 -1.91 8.29 -15.26
N ILE A 94 -1.65 8.34 -16.57
CA ILE A 94 -0.28 8.41 -17.12
C ILE A 94 0.41 9.69 -16.68
N VAL A 95 -0.24 10.84 -16.83
CA VAL A 95 0.32 12.14 -16.42
C VAL A 95 0.60 12.14 -14.91
N GLY A 96 -0.32 11.62 -14.09
CA GLY A 96 -0.14 11.53 -12.65
C GLY A 96 1.07 10.67 -12.27
N GLY A 97 1.21 9.50 -12.87
CA GLY A 97 2.36 8.60 -12.62
C GLY A 97 3.69 9.19 -13.07
N ILE A 98 3.71 9.89 -14.22
CA ILE A 98 4.91 10.61 -14.68
C ILE A 98 5.27 11.72 -13.68
N LEU A 99 4.31 12.50 -13.22
CA LEU A 99 4.55 13.57 -12.24
C LEU A 99 5.08 13.01 -10.93
N ALA A 100 4.49 11.91 -10.41
CA ALA A 100 4.96 11.25 -9.20
C ALA A 100 6.42 10.78 -9.34
N GLY A 101 6.75 10.10 -10.43
CA GLY A 101 8.11 9.62 -10.68
C GLY A 101 9.11 10.76 -10.91
N LEU A 102 8.69 11.87 -11.58
CA LEU A 102 9.54 13.05 -11.77
C LEU A 102 9.91 13.72 -10.44
N VAL A 103 9.02 13.77 -9.46
CA VAL A 103 9.35 14.26 -8.11
C VAL A 103 10.55 13.49 -7.56
N TYR A 104 10.57 12.18 -7.68
CA TYR A 104 11.67 11.34 -7.21
C TYR A 104 12.95 11.57 -7.99
N VAL A 105 12.86 11.72 -9.30
CA VAL A 105 14.02 12.05 -10.14
C VAL A 105 14.62 13.40 -9.72
N VAL A 106 13.79 14.43 -9.50
CA VAL A 106 14.22 15.75 -9.03
C VAL A 106 14.88 15.65 -7.65
N LEU A 107 14.25 14.95 -6.69
CA LEU A 107 14.83 14.74 -5.36
C LEU A 107 16.16 13.99 -5.43
N ALA A 108 16.26 12.96 -6.27
CA ALA A 108 17.50 12.21 -6.48
C ALA A 108 18.61 13.09 -7.05
N LEU A 109 18.29 13.99 -8.00
CA LEU A 109 19.24 14.96 -8.54
C LEU A 109 19.70 15.95 -7.47
N ILE A 110 18.78 16.47 -6.65
CA ILE A 110 19.13 17.34 -5.53
C ILE A 110 20.07 16.61 -4.56
N ILE A 111 19.77 15.35 -4.21
CA ILE A 111 20.61 14.53 -3.34
C ILE A 111 21.98 14.28 -3.97
N LYS A 112 22.05 14.08 -5.28
CA LYS A 112 23.32 13.89 -5.99
C LYS A 112 24.26 15.10 -5.86
N PHE A 113 23.73 16.31 -5.91
CA PHE A 113 24.53 17.55 -5.86
C PHE A 113 24.71 18.10 -4.43
N ALA A 114 23.68 18.01 -3.59
CA ALA A 114 23.67 18.57 -2.24
C ALA A 114 23.97 17.54 -1.14
N GLY A 115 24.11 16.24 -1.49
CA GLY A 115 24.26 15.14 -0.54
C GLY A 115 22.94 14.75 0.12
N SER A 116 22.97 13.68 0.97
CA SER A 116 21.78 13.15 1.66
C SER A 116 21.49 13.77 3.01
N LYS A 117 22.46 14.50 3.60
CA LYS A 117 22.37 15.03 4.98
C LYS A 117 21.20 15.98 5.22
N TRP A 118 20.79 16.75 4.20
CA TRP A 118 19.63 17.64 4.32
C TRP A 118 18.32 16.86 4.44
N VAL A 119 18.24 15.67 3.82
CA VAL A 119 17.06 14.80 3.90
C VAL A 119 16.83 14.34 5.34
N SER A 120 17.89 13.90 6.02
CA SER A 120 17.82 13.48 7.43
C SER A 120 17.42 14.63 8.36
N LYS A 121 17.69 15.90 7.97
CA LYS A 121 17.25 17.09 8.71
C LYS A 121 15.82 17.49 8.42
N LEU A 122 15.38 17.35 7.16
CA LEU A 122 14.02 17.70 6.74
C LEU A 122 13.00 16.62 7.15
N MET A 123 13.42 15.37 7.07
CA MET A 123 12.60 14.18 7.36
C MET A 123 13.29 13.30 8.43
N PRO A 124 13.37 13.78 9.70
CA PRO A 124 13.81 12.93 10.79
C PRO A 124 12.75 11.86 11.10
N PRO A 125 13.08 10.82 11.88
CA PRO A 125 12.14 9.76 12.27
C PRO A 125 10.81 10.28 12.84
N VAL A 126 10.85 11.40 13.56
CA VAL A 126 9.67 12.07 14.16
C VAL A 126 8.66 12.57 13.11
N ILE A 127 9.08 12.77 11.87
CA ILE A 127 8.20 13.12 10.73
C ILE A 127 7.85 11.87 9.93
N ILE A 128 8.86 11.04 9.61
CA ILE A 128 8.65 9.84 8.77
C ILE A 128 7.70 8.85 9.44
N GLY A 129 7.92 8.54 10.72
CA GLY A 129 7.14 7.53 11.46
C GLY A 129 5.63 7.80 11.42
N PRO A 130 5.16 8.95 11.94
CA PRO A 130 3.73 9.27 11.93
C PRO A 130 3.17 9.44 10.50
N THR A 131 3.96 9.92 9.54
CA THR A 131 3.52 10.06 8.15
C THR A 131 3.24 8.69 7.51
N VAL A 132 4.15 7.73 7.68
CA VAL A 132 3.96 6.34 7.19
C VAL A 132 2.80 5.66 7.91
N ALA A 133 2.70 5.84 9.24
CA ALA A 133 1.57 5.31 10.00
C ALA A 133 0.23 5.87 9.49
N LEU A 134 0.20 7.15 9.13
CA LEU A 134 -0.97 7.84 8.62
C LEU A 134 -1.42 7.29 7.25
N ILE A 135 -0.51 6.85 6.37
CA ILE A 135 -0.89 6.21 5.09
C ILE A 135 -1.83 5.03 5.37
N GLY A 136 -1.42 4.10 6.22
CA GLY A 136 -2.24 2.94 6.56
C GLY A 136 -3.56 3.31 7.27
N LEU A 137 -3.50 4.22 8.25
CA LEU A 137 -4.68 4.64 9.04
C LEU A 137 -5.73 5.38 8.20
N SER A 138 -5.30 6.22 7.26
CA SER A 138 -6.22 6.99 6.40
C SER A 138 -7.00 6.10 5.42
N LEU A 139 -6.44 4.95 5.05
CA LEU A 139 -7.06 3.99 4.14
C LEU A 139 -7.98 2.98 4.86
N ALA A 140 -7.92 2.91 6.20
CA ALA A 140 -8.72 1.96 6.98
C ALA A 140 -10.22 2.10 6.71
N GLY A 141 -10.73 3.32 6.57
CA GLY A 141 -12.14 3.58 6.26
C GLY A 141 -12.59 3.00 4.92
N SER A 142 -11.72 3.02 3.89
CA SER A 142 -12.01 2.41 2.59
C SER A 142 -12.12 0.89 2.71
N ALA A 143 -11.17 0.23 3.38
CA ALA A 143 -11.21 -1.21 3.59
C ALA A 143 -12.43 -1.66 4.39
N MET A 144 -12.82 -0.90 5.42
CA MET A 144 -14.06 -1.13 6.17
C MET A 144 -15.29 -0.93 5.28
N GLY A 145 -15.26 0.06 4.38
CA GLY A 145 -16.29 0.26 3.38
C GLY A 145 -16.47 -0.93 2.45
N ASP A 146 -15.37 -1.50 1.98
CA ASP A 146 -15.39 -2.66 1.06
C ASP A 146 -15.95 -3.91 1.73
N ILE A 147 -15.61 -4.17 3.01
CA ILE A 147 -16.12 -5.32 3.75
C ILE A 147 -17.64 -5.22 3.97
N VAL A 148 -18.15 -4.04 4.35
CA VAL A 148 -19.56 -3.88 4.76
C VAL A 148 -20.50 -3.49 3.63
N LYS A 149 -19.95 -2.94 2.52
CA LYS A 149 -20.72 -2.49 1.35
C LYS A 149 -20.74 -3.49 0.21
N ALA A 150 -20.11 -4.66 0.36
CA ALA A 150 -20.20 -5.68 -0.66
C ALA A 150 -21.66 -6.10 -0.84
N ASN A 151 -22.21 -5.86 -2.01
CA ASN A 151 -23.59 -6.13 -2.34
C ASN A 151 -23.70 -7.46 -3.09
N GLY A 152 -24.83 -8.15 -2.92
CA GLY A 152 -25.18 -9.26 -3.77
C GLY A 152 -25.23 -8.84 -5.24
N LEU A 153 -24.90 -9.74 -6.14
CA LEU A 153 -24.96 -9.51 -7.57
C LEU A 153 -26.24 -10.12 -8.14
N LYS A 154 -26.95 -9.38 -8.99
CA LYS A 154 -28.12 -9.87 -9.71
C LYS A 154 -27.85 -9.89 -11.20
N GLU A 155 -28.25 -10.97 -11.86
CA GLU A 155 -28.25 -11.05 -13.32
C GLU A 155 -29.39 -10.22 -13.88
N VAL A 156 -29.09 -9.25 -14.72
CA VAL A 156 -30.04 -8.42 -15.43
C VAL A 156 -29.73 -8.50 -16.92
N VAL A 157 -30.71 -8.83 -17.71
CA VAL A 157 -30.55 -8.84 -19.18
C VAL A 157 -30.84 -7.45 -19.71
N VAL A 158 -29.79 -6.75 -20.17
CA VAL A 158 -29.90 -5.44 -20.80
C VAL A 158 -29.55 -5.61 -22.29
N ASN A 159 -30.48 -5.26 -23.17
CA ASN A 159 -30.30 -5.37 -24.63
C ASN A 159 -29.84 -6.77 -25.11
N GLY A 160 -30.28 -7.82 -24.42
CA GLY A 160 -29.94 -9.21 -24.80
C GLY A 160 -28.59 -9.69 -24.28
N VAL A 161 -27.83 -8.85 -23.53
CA VAL A 161 -26.60 -9.21 -22.85
C VAL A 161 -26.90 -9.38 -21.36
N THR A 162 -26.45 -10.50 -20.78
CA THR A 162 -26.58 -10.73 -19.35
C THR A 162 -25.47 -9.95 -18.62
N GLU A 163 -25.85 -8.95 -17.85
CA GLU A 163 -24.96 -8.17 -17.01
C GLU A 163 -25.21 -8.47 -15.53
N MET A 164 -24.13 -8.54 -14.75
CA MET A 164 -24.19 -8.66 -13.29
C MET A 164 -24.28 -7.26 -12.68
N VAL A 165 -25.44 -6.93 -12.14
CA VAL A 165 -25.69 -5.63 -11.50
C VAL A 165 -25.62 -5.80 -9.99
N SER A 166 -24.91 -4.91 -9.32
CA SER A 166 -24.87 -4.87 -7.85
C SER A 166 -26.25 -4.46 -7.32
N VAL A 167 -26.81 -5.30 -6.45
CA VAL A 167 -28.09 -5.02 -5.79
C VAL A 167 -27.82 -4.31 -4.46
N THR A 168 -27.97 -2.98 -4.46
CA THR A 168 -27.86 -2.16 -3.26
C THR A 168 -29.24 -2.01 -2.61
N ASN A 169 -29.45 -2.63 -1.49
CA ASN A 169 -30.63 -2.37 -0.66
C ASN A 169 -30.36 -1.42 0.50
N GLY A 170 -29.25 -0.64 0.44
CA GLY A 170 -28.88 0.33 1.49
C GLY A 170 -28.48 -0.29 2.84
N SER A 171 -28.52 -1.60 2.98
CA SER A 171 -28.14 -2.33 4.18
C SER A 171 -26.85 -3.13 3.98
N TYR A 172 -26.14 -3.37 5.08
CA TYR A 172 -24.94 -4.21 5.09
C TYR A 172 -25.26 -5.63 4.58
N ASN A 173 -24.43 -6.15 3.68
CA ASN A 173 -24.48 -7.55 3.34
C ASN A 173 -23.69 -8.36 4.39
N LEU A 174 -24.42 -9.03 5.30
CA LEU A 174 -23.82 -9.82 6.37
C LEU A 174 -23.00 -11.00 5.85
N VAL A 175 -23.35 -11.57 4.71
CA VAL A 175 -22.62 -12.68 4.09
C VAL A 175 -21.27 -12.16 3.57
N ALA A 176 -21.26 -11.00 2.91
CA ALA A 176 -20.03 -10.36 2.47
C ALA A 176 -19.14 -9.99 3.66
N LEU A 177 -19.71 -9.37 4.71
CA LEU A 177 -18.99 -9.11 5.96
C LEU A 177 -18.36 -10.37 6.54
N PHE A 178 -19.10 -11.48 6.57
CA PHE A 178 -18.58 -12.74 7.09
C PHE A 178 -17.41 -13.28 6.24
N CYS A 179 -17.51 -13.23 4.89
CA CYS A 179 -16.42 -13.61 4.01
C CYS A 179 -15.16 -12.75 4.23
N GLY A 180 -15.32 -11.43 4.38
CA GLY A 180 -14.22 -10.52 4.66
C GLY A 180 -13.58 -10.75 6.02
N LEU A 181 -14.36 -11.01 7.05
CA LEU A 181 -13.84 -11.34 8.39
C LEU A 181 -13.10 -12.69 8.40
N VAL A 182 -13.61 -13.71 7.70
CA VAL A 182 -12.90 -14.99 7.56
C VAL A 182 -11.57 -14.79 6.84
N THR A 183 -11.52 -13.94 5.81
CA THR A 183 -10.26 -13.56 5.14
C THR A 183 -9.28 -12.96 6.13
N LEU A 184 -9.70 -11.92 6.87
CA LEU A 184 -8.89 -11.22 7.88
C LEU A 184 -8.34 -12.18 8.94
N ILE A 185 -9.24 -12.96 9.57
CA ILE A 185 -8.88 -13.89 10.65
C ILE A 185 -7.91 -14.96 10.14
N THR A 186 -8.14 -15.49 8.93
CA THR A 186 -7.24 -16.48 8.32
C THR A 186 -5.84 -15.91 8.10
N ILE A 187 -5.72 -14.66 7.61
CA ILE A 187 -4.43 -13.98 7.46
C ILE A 187 -3.73 -13.86 8.82
N CYS A 188 -4.44 -13.42 9.85
CA CYS A 188 -3.89 -13.25 11.20
C CYS A 188 -3.41 -14.61 11.77
N ILE A 189 -4.22 -15.67 11.66
CA ILE A 189 -3.85 -17.01 12.12
C ILE A 189 -2.61 -17.51 11.38
N CYS A 190 -2.60 -17.45 10.04
CA CYS A 190 -1.47 -17.91 9.24
C CYS A 190 -0.19 -17.14 9.56
N SER A 191 -0.28 -15.83 9.77
CA SER A 191 0.87 -14.98 10.07
C SER A 191 1.50 -15.28 11.43
N THR A 192 0.71 -15.74 12.41
CA THR A 192 1.15 -15.97 13.80
C THR A 192 1.58 -17.40 14.09
N GLN A 193 1.12 -18.40 13.33
CA GLN A 193 1.39 -19.82 13.58
C GLN A 193 2.86 -20.18 13.39
N LYS A 194 3.54 -20.59 14.49
CA LYS A 194 4.96 -20.97 14.47
C LYS A 194 5.20 -22.30 13.73
N LYS A 195 4.27 -23.24 13.83
CA LYS A 195 4.39 -24.60 13.24
C LYS A 195 4.17 -24.59 11.73
N PHE A 196 3.31 -23.72 11.19
CA PHE A 196 2.97 -23.66 9.77
C PHE A 196 3.85 -22.64 9.03
N LYS A 197 5.11 -23.04 8.75
CA LYS A 197 6.11 -22.14 8.11
C LYS A 197 5.64 -21.57 6.78
N MET A 198 4.99 -22.39 5.92
CA MET A 198 4.45 -21.92 4.62
C MET A 198 3.32 -20.90 4.80
N GLY A 199 2.42 -21.11 5.77
CA GLY A 199 1.34 -20.14 6.05
C GLY A 199 1.87 -18.77 6.43
N ARG A 200 2.98 -18.70 7.14
CA ARG A 200 3.63 -17.43 7.50
C ARG A 200 4.27 -16.71 6.33
N LEU A 201 4.63 -17.43 5.27
CA LEU A 201 5.25 -16.84 4.07
C LEU A 201 4.22 -16.25 3.09
N ILE A 202 3.02 -16.85 3.04
CA ILE A 202 1.97 -16.48 2.08
C ILE A 202 0.59 -16.27 2.75
N PRO A 203 0.52 -15.57 3.89
CA PRO A 203 -0.72 -15.49 4.67
C PRO A 203 -1.86 -14.83 3.89
N PHE A 204 -1.55 -13.82 3.07
CA PHE A 204 -2.54 -13.10 2.27
C PHE A 204 -3.21 -14.00 1.23
N ILE A 205 -2.44 -14.81 0.51
CA ILE A 205 -3.00 -15.73 -0.49
C ILE A 205 -3.87 -16.80 0.15
N ILE A 206 -3.46 -17.34 1.31
CA ILE A 206 -4.27 -18.31 2.05
C ILE A 206 -5.56 -17.65 2.54
N GLY A 207 -5.48 -16.41 3.04
CA GLY A 207 -6.64 -15.65 3.46
C GLY A 207 -7.61 -15.35 2.31
N ILE A 208 -7.09 -14.90 1.15
CA ILE A 208 -7.89 -14.72 -0.07
C ILE A 208 -8.56 -16.06 -0.43
N GLY A 209 -7.81 -17.16 -0.46
CA GLY A 209 -8.35 -18.49 -0.78
C GLY A 209 -9.46 -18.93 0.16
N ALA A 210 -9.32 -18.69 1.47
CA ALA A 210 -10.35 -19.03 2.46
C ALA A 210 -11.63 -18.18 2.28
N GLY A 211 -11.47 -16.86 2.16
CA GLY A 211 -12.61 -15.96 1.96
C GLY A 211 -13.30 -16.15 0.63
N TYR A 212 -12.52 -16.36 -0.45
CA TYR A 212 -13.04 -16.65 -1.78
C TYR A 212 -13.76 -18.01 -1.83
N GLY A 213 -13.19 -19.04 -1.20
CA GLY A 213 -13.82 -20.35 -1.10
C GLY A 213 -15.16 -20.27 -0.38
N LEU A 214 -15.24 -19.54 0.73
CA LEU A 214 -16.48 -19.31 1.46
C LEU A 214 -17.50 -18.53 0.60
N ALA A 215 -17.06 -17.46 -0.07
CA ALA A 215 -17.90 -16.67 -0.97
C ALA A 215 -18.42 -17.53 -2.16
N SER A 216 -17.60 -18.48 -2.65
CA SER A 216 -18.00 -19.43 -3.69
C SER A 216 -19.11 -20.36 -3.21
N ILE A 217 -19.02 -20.85 -1.97
CA ILE A 217 -20.05 -21.71 -1.35
C ILE A 217 -21.37 -20.94 -1.25
N PHE A 218 -21.37 -19.73 -0.71
CA PHE A 218 -22.60 -18.92 -0.62
C PHE A 218 -23.17 -18.59 -2.00
N THR A 219 -22.31 -18.24 -2.96
CA THR A 219 -22.74 -17.97 -4.34
C THR A 219 -23.34 -19.21 -4.99
N ALA A 220 -22.79 -20.41 -4.76
CA ALA A 220 -23.36 -21.67 -5.24
C ALA A 220 -24.75 -21.93 -4.64
N PHE A 221 -24.94 -21.69 -3.35
CA PHE A 221 -26.26 -21.79 -2.72
C PHE A 221 -27.27 -20.80 -3.30
N SER A 222 -26.85 -19.63 -3.80
CA SER A 222 -27.75 -18.67 -4.43
C SER A 222 -28.41 -19.16 -5.71
N TYR A 223 -27.88 -20.21 -6.35
CA TYR A 223 -28.45 -20.82 -7.57
C TYR A 223 -29.37 -22.02 -7.28
N ILE A 224 -29.53 -22.41 -6.00
CA ILE A 224 -30.39 -23.51 -5.57
C ILE A 224 -31.77 -22.95 -5.18
N GLY A 225 -32.83 -23.44 -5.80
CA GLY A 225 -34.21 -22.98 -5.56
C GLY A 225 -34.54 -21.66 -6.26
N ASP A 226 -35.41 -20.83 -5.66
CA ASP A 226 -35.86 -19.55 -6.23
C ASP A 226 -34.79 -18.43 -6.20
N GLY A 227 -33.55 -18.78 -5.88
CA GLY A 227 -32.36 -17.91 -5.92
C GLY A 227 -32.42 -16.75 -4.91
N VAL A 228 -31.55 -16.76 -3.94
CA VAL A 228 -31.39 -15.64 -3.00
C VAL A 228 -30.27 -14.75 -3.51
N ASP A 229 -30.61 -13.66 -4.22
CA ASP A 229 -29.63 -12.71 -4.78
C ASP A 229 -28.64 -12.17 -3.74
N TYR A 230 -29.07 -12.10 -2.47
CA TYR A 230 -28.23 -11.66 -1.35
C TYR A 230 -27.01 -12.57 -1.07
N LEU A 231 -27.08 -13.86 -1.45
CA LEU A 231 -25.99 -14.83 -1.30
C LEU A 231 -25.02 -14.79 -2.49
N ARG A 232 -25.38 -14.12 -3.59
CA ARG A 232 -24.56 -14.06 -4.81
C ARG A 232 -23.47 -13.01 -4.65
N ILE A 233 -22.30 -13.41 -4.14
CA ILE A 233 -21.16 -12.54 -3.81
C ILE A 233 -20.16 -12.46 -4.95
N ILE A 234 -19.94 -13.58 -5.69
CA ILE A 234 -18.94 -13.68 -6.75
C ILE A 234 -19.58 -13.43 -8.12
N ASN A 235 -18.93 -12.55 -8.90
CA ASN A 235 -19.21 -12.40 -10.31
C ASN A 235 -18.31 -13.35 -11.12
N TRP A 236 -18.88 -14.40 -11.69
CA TRP A 236 -18.18 -15.39 -12.51
C TRP A 236 -17.99 -14.96 -13.97
N GLN A 237 -18.58 -13.86 -14.40
CA GLN A 237 -18.55 -13.40 -15.80
C GLN A 237 -17.14 -13.28 -16.38
N PRO A 238 -16.12 -12.73 -15.69
CA PRO A 238 -14.77 -12.66 -16.24
C PRO A 238 -14.22 -14.05 -16.61
N LEU A 239 -14.48 -15.05 -15.76
CA LEU A 239 -14.03 -16.42 -16.00
C LEU A 239 -14.81 -17.10 -17.12
N VAL A 240 -16.14 -16.92 -17.14
CA VAL A 240 -17.03 -17.45 -18.19
C VAL A 240 -16.66 -16.85 -19.54
N GLN A 241 -16.50 -15.54 -19.62
CA GLN A 241 -16.12 -14.84 -20.86
C GLN A 241 -14.73 -15.26 -21.36
N ASN A 242 -13.78 -15.49 -20.46
CA ASN A 242 -12.46 -15.96 -20.81
C ASN A 242 -12.48 -17.31 -21.52
N PHE A 243 -13.36 -18.22 -21.11
CA PHE A 243 -13.46 -19.56 -21.68
C PHE A 243 -14.59 -19.73 -22.71
N ALA A 244 -15.43 -18.72 -22.93
CA ALA A 244 -16.52 -18.77 -23.92
C ALA A 244 -16.03 -19.16 -25.33
N PRO A 245 -14.88 -18.67 -25.85
CA PRO A 245 -14.42 -19.07 -27.19
C PRO A 245 -14.09 -20.56 -27.34
N LEU A 246 -13.82 -21.28 -26.24
CA LEU A 246 -13.56 -22.73 -26.29
C LEU A 246 -14.83 -23.52 -26.52
N ALA A 247 -15.97 -23.02 -26.04
CA ALA A 247 -17.28 -23.64 -26.21
C ALA A 247 -17.94 -23.27 -27.56
N ASP A 248 -17.53 -22.14 -28.16
CA ASP A 248 -18.04 -21.66 -29.43
C ASP A 248 -17.36 -22.40 -30.59
N GLY A 249 -18.14 -23.20 -31.34
CA GLY A 249 -17.68 -23.90 -32.52
C GLY A 249 -17.28 -22.97 -33.69
N ALA A 250 -17.76 -21.72 -33.71
CA ALA A 250 -17.48 -20.71 -34.72
C ALA A 250 -16.26 -19.83 -34.36
N ALA A 251 -15.76 -19.89 -33.11
CA ALA A 251 -14.63 -19.12 -32.68
C ALA A 251 -13.35 -19.49 -33.44
N SER A 252 -12.57 -18.45 -33.80
CA SER A 252 -11.30 -18.62 -34.49
C SER A 252 -10.25 -19.31 -33.60
N ALA A 253 -9.21 -19.89 -34.22
CA ALA A 253 -8.08 -20.46 -33.47
C ALA A 253 -7.39 -19.40 -32.61
N GLY A 254 -7.35 -18.15 -33.07
CA GLY A 254 -6.81 -17.01 -32.31
C GLY A 254 -7.61 -16.74 -31.03
N ASP A 255 -8.95 -16.71 -31.11
CA ASP A 255 -9.82 -16.47 -29.95
C ASP A 255 -9.67 -17.60 -28.90
N LYS A 256 -9.50 -18.85 -29.35
CA LYS A 256 -9.24 -19.99 -28.46
C LYS A 256 -7.89 -19.88 -27.75
N VAL A 257 -6.86 -19.37 -28.43
CA VAL A 257 -5.55 -19.11 -27.82
C VAL A 257 -5.64 -17.99 -26.78
N GLN A 258 -6.45 -16.96 -27.02
CA GLN A 258 -6.65 -15.86 -26.07
C GLN A 258 -7.28 -16.33 -24.75
N SER A 259 -8.02 -17.45 -24.73
CA SER A 259 -8.50 -18.06 -23.48
C SER A 259 -7.36 -18.50 -22.54
N PHE A 260 -6.15 -18.70 -23.06
CA PHE A 260 -4.99 -19.11 -22.27
C PHE A 260 -3.92 -18.04 -22.19
N LEU A 261 -3.73 -17.27 -23.26
CA LEU A 261 -2.71 -16.22 -23.37
C LEU A 261 -3.36 -14.94 -23.87
N THR A 262 -3.35 -13.91 -23.03
CA THR A 262 -3.83 -12.58 -23.38
C THR A 262 -2.72 -11.57 -23.13
N TYR A 263 -2.81 -10.39 -23.74
CA TYR A 263 -1.93 -9.31 -23.34
C TYR A 263 -2.67 -8.33 -22.45
N PRO A 264 -1.95 -7.81 -21.42
CA PRO A 264 -2.48 -6.74 -20.59
C PRO A 264 -2.80 -5.51 -21.43
N ASP A 265 -3.87 -4.82 -21.08
CA ASP A 265 -4.18 -3.52 -21.68
C ASP A 265 -3.22 -2.47 -21.13
N PHE A 266 -2.22 -2.12 -21.94
CA PHE A 266 -1.24 -1.11 -21.54
C PHE A 266 -1.89 0.26 -21.37
N ALA A 267 -1.75 0.86 -20.19
CA ALA A 267 -2.36 2.14 -19.90
C ALA A 267 -1.97 3.24 -20.90
N LEU A 268 -0.73 3.24 -21.41
CA LEU A 268 -0.30 4.18 -22.44
C LEU A 268 -1.04 3.98 -23.76
N ILE A 269 -1.31 2.75 -24.17
CA ILE A 269 -2.03 2.45 -25.41
C ILE A 269 -3.48 2.93 -25.26
N GLU A 270 -4.10 2.65 -24.13
CA GLU A 270 -5.46 3.11 -23.84
C GLU A 270 -5.54 4.64 -23.78
N ALA A 271 -4.57 5.32 -23.17
CA ALA A 271 -4.46 6.77 -23.17
C ALA A 271 -4.33 7.35 -24.60
N ILE A 272 -3.52 6.72 -25.46
CA ILE A 272 -3.39 7.14 -26.86
C ILE A 272 -4.71 6.93 -27.62
N LYS A 273 -5.39 5.79 -27.40
CA LYS A 273 -6.72 5.55 -28.00
C LYS A 273 -7.74 6.62 -27.58
N GLU A 274 -7.77 7.00 -26.30
CA GLU A 274 -8.64 8.06 -25.79
C GLU A 274 -8.33 9.41 -26.45
N LEU A 275 -7.04 9.76 -26.60
CA LEU A 275 -6.61 10.99 -27.26
C LEU A 275 -6.98 11.03 -28.74
N VAL A 276 -6.79 9.92 -29.46
CA VAL A 276 -7.07 9.85 -30.91
C VAL A 276 -8.57 9.85 -31.17
N ASN A 277 -9.33 9.12 -30.36
CA ASN A 277 -10.78 9.00 -30.53
C ASN A 277 -11.57 10.17 -29.94
N GLY A 278 -10.92 11.01 -29.12
CA GLY A 278 -11.57 12.11 -28.40
C GLY A 278 -12.57 11.67 -27.33
N ASN A 279 -12.61 10.39 -27.01
CA ASN A 279 -13.56 9.77 -26.08
C ASN A 279 -12.84 9.00 -24.98
N VAL A 280 -13.36 9.10 -23.76
CA VAL A 280 -12.88 8.30 -22.62
C VAL A 280 -13.42 6.86 -22.76
N SER A 281 -12.63 5.86 -22.39
CA SER A 281 -13.02 4.46 -22.47
C SER A 281 -14.21 4.13 -21.57
N GLU A 282 -15.01 3.13 -21.96
CA GLU A 282 -16.19 2.69 -21.19
C GLU A 282 -15.82 2.21 -19.78
N ALA A 283 -14.69 1.51 -19.65
CA ALA A 283 -14.17 1.07 -18.35
C ALA A 283 -13.92 2.25 -17.40
N ILE A 284 -13.29 3.31 -17.89
CA ILE A 284 -13.06 4.54 -17.13
C ILE A 284 -14.38 5.27 -16.82
N MET A 285 -15.30 5.34 -17.78
CA MET A 285 -16.62 5.94 -17.55
C MET A 285 -17.36 5.24 -16.42
N LYS A 286 -17.32 3.91 -16.39
CA LYS A 286 -17.91 3.11 -15.32
C LYS A 286 -17.19 3.32 -13.97
N ALA A 287 -15.86 3.34 -13.96
CA ALA A 287 -15.05 3.55 -12.76
C ALA A 287 -15.21 4.96 -12.16
N SER A 288 -15.53 5.95 -12.98
CA SER A 288 -15.72 7.36 -12.59
C SER A 288 -17.18 7.75 -12.32
N ASP A 289 -18.12 6.80 -12.28
CA ASP A 289 -19.57 7.07 -12.20
C ASP A 289 -20.08 8.03 -13.29
N GLY A 290 -19.56 7.89 -14.51
CA GLY A 290 -19.92 8.74 -15.64
C GLY A 290 -19.33 10.16 -15.64
N LYS A 291 -18.41 10.46 -14.71
CA LYS A 291 -17.85 11.81 -14.53
C LYS A 291 -16.58 12.06 -15.34
N ALA A 292 -16.02 11.03 -15.99
CA ALA A 292 -14.77 11.19 -16.71
C ALA A 292 -14.90 12.08 -17.94
N THR A 293 -13.89 12.92 -18.13
CA THR A 293 -13.75 13.84 -19.25
C THR A 293 -12.36 13.68 -19.88
N THR A 294 -12.19 14.16 -21.10
CA THR A 294 -10.87 14.22 -21.72
C THR A 294 -9.95 15.22 -20.98
N MET A 295 -8.66 14.96 -21.07
CA MET A 295 -7.64 15.78 -20.39
C MET A 295 -7.66 17.22 -20.88
N SER A 296 -7.63 18.17 -19.93
CA SER A 296 -7.55 19.62 -20.19
C SER A 296 -6.38 20.23 -19.41
N TRP A 297 -6.00 21.47 -19.71
CA TRP A 297 -4.97 22.19 -18.94
C TRP A 297 -5.37 22.38 -17.46
N ALA A 298 -6.65 22.61 -17.20
CA ALA A 298 -7.15 22.68 -15.83
C ALA A 298 -7.03 21.31 -15.14
N GLY A 299 -7.36 20.21 -15.84
CA GLY A 299 -7.17 18.86 -15.38
C GLY A 299 -5.71 18.53 -15.07
N PHE A 300 -4.75 19.04 -15.87
CA PHE A 300 -3.33 18.91 -15.55
C PHE A 300 -2.99 19.53 -14.19
N GLY A 301 -3.52 20.71 -13.88
CA GLY A 301 -3.34 21.36 -12.58
C GLY A 301 -3.92 20.54 -11.42
N GLU A 302 -5.11 19.95 -11.62
CA GLU A 302 -5.72 19.05 -10.63
C GLU A 302 -4.84 17.82 -10.36
N ILE A 303 -4.34 17.16 -11.41
CA ILE A 303 -3.47 16.00 -11.31
C ILE A 303 -2.13 16.36 -10.67
N PHE A 304 -1.54 17.51 -11.05
CA PHE A 304 -0.29 17.99 -10.46
C PHE A 304 -0.42 18.13 -8.93
N LEU A 305 -1.47 18.78 -8.45
CA LEU A 305 -1.70 18.97 -7.02
C LEU A 305 -2.19 17.69 -6.30
N ALA A 306 -2.76 16.74 -7.02
CA ALA A 306 -3.11 15.44 -6.46
C ALA A 306 -1.90 14.51 -6.30
N PHE A 307 -0.94 14.51 -7.23
CA PHE A 307 0.16 13.55 -7.24
C PHE A 307 1.45 14.07 -6.60
N VAL A 308 1.86 15.32 -6.91
CA VAL A 308 3.16 15.85 -6.46
C VAL A 308 3.30 15.89 -4.93
N PRO A 309 2.31 16.38 -4.16
CA PRO A 309 2.41 16.36 -2.71
C PRO A 309 2.40 14.94 -2.13
N VAL A 310 1.66 14.01 -2.72
CA VAL A 310 1.62 12.61 -2.30
C VAL A 310 2.95 11.91 -2.60
N ALA A 311 3.63 12.24 -3.69
CA ALA A 311 4.97 11.72 -3.96
C ALA A 311 5.98 12.07 -2.86
N LEU A 312 5.84 13.22 -2.18
CA LEU A 312 6.65 13.57 -1.01
C LEU A 312 6.32 12.70 0.21
N VAL A 313 5.06 12.27 0.34
CA VAL A 313 4.66 11.31 1.40
C VAL A 313 5.28 9.95 1.13
N VAL A 314 5.20 9.46 -0.10
CA VAL A 314 5.77 8.17 -0.52
C VAL A 314 7.31 8.20 -0.47
N PHE A 315 7.93 9.36 -0.61
CA PHE A 315 9.36 9.53 -0.33
C PHE A 315 9.72 9.21 1.12
N ALA A 316 8.87 9.56 2.09
CA ALA A 316 9.07 9.17 3.50
C ALA A 316 8.98 7.64 3.67
N GLU A 317 8.04 6.98 3.00
CA GLU A 317 7.89 5.52 2.96
C GLU A 317 9.13 4.86 2.35
N HIS A 318 9.63 5.36 1.22
CA HIS A 318 10.86 4.90 0.58
C HIS A 318 12.07 4.91 1.52
N ILE A 319 12.26 5.99 2.30
CA ILE A 319 13.35 6.08 3.29
C ILE A 319 13.15 5.04 4.39
N ALA A 320 11.93 4.88 4.89
CA ALA A 320 11.61 3.92 5.95
C ALA A 320 11.90 2.47 5.50
N ASP A 321 11.47 2.09 4.29
CA ASP A 321 11.69 0.77 3.72
C ASP A 321 13.18 0.47 3.53
N HIS A 322 13.95 1.44 3.04
CA HIS A 322 15.39 1.27 2.84
C HIS A 322 16.16 1.18 4.15
N LYS A 323 15.77 1.93 5.19
CA LYS A 323 16.33 1.77 6.53
C LYS A 323 15.99 0.41 7.13
N ASN A 324 14.74 -0.04 6.98
CA ASN A 324 14.29 -1.33 7.46
C ASN A 324 15.02 -2.48 6.72
N LEU A 325 15.05 -2.44 5.39
CA LEU A 325 15.78 -3.41 4.58
C LEU A 325 17.27 -3.41 4.92
N GLY A 326 17.89 -2.23 5.05
CA GLY A 326 19.29 -2.06 5.43
C GLY A 326 19.61 -2.73 6.77
N SER A 327 18.72 -2.57 7.77
CA SER A 327 18.86 -3.24 9.07
C SER A 327 18.77 -4.76 8.99
N ILE A 328 17.98 -5.30 8.05
CA ILE A 328 17.83 -6.75 7.85
C ILE A 328 19.06 -7.34 7.17
N ILE A 329 19.60 -6.66 6.14
CA ILE A 329 20.73 -7.15 5.36
C ILE A 329 22.10 -6.74 5.93
N GLY A 330 22.11 -5.90 6.98
CA GLY A 330 23.34 -5.42 7.61
C GLY A 330 24.12 -4.42 6.76
N ARG A 331 23.46 -3.67 5.87
CA ARG A 331 24.05 -2.66 4.97
C ARG A 331 23.26 -1.36 5.05
N ASP A 332 23.94 -0.23 5.00
CA ASP A 332 23.29 1.06 4.84
C ASP A 332 22.95 1.31 3.36
N LEU A 333 21.66 1.33 3.04
CA LEU A 333 21.16 1.58 1.70
C LEU A 333 20.86 3.07 1.43
N VAL A 334 20.92 3.90 2.47
CA VAL A 334 20.61 5.34 2.40
C VAL A 334 21.88 6.16 2.21
N GLU A 335 22.89 5.96 3.08
CA GLU A 335 24.18 6.68 3.04
C GLU A 335 25.27 5.84 2.35
N GLY A 336 25.18 4.50 2.43
CA GLY A 336 26.10 3.56 1.80
C GLY A 336 25.73 3.25 0.34
N GLU A 337 26.14 2.08 -0.16
CA GLU A 337 25.78 1.62 -1.52
C GLU A 337 24.50 0.78 -1.52
N PRO A 338 23.55 1.06 -2.45
CA PRO A 338 23.62 1.91 -3.65
C PRO A 338 23.43 3.40 -3.39
N GLY A 339 22.97 3.78 -2.20
CA GLY A 339 22.71 5.15 -1.75
C GLY A 339 21.37 5.70 -2.21
N LEU A 340 20.83 6.63 -1.41
CA LEU A 340 19.49 7.18 -1.58
C LEU A 340 19.26 7.79 -2.98
N CYS A 341 20.27 8.41 -3.58
CA CYS A 341 20.14 8.96 -4.94
C CYS A 341 19.78 7.88 -5.97
N ARG A 342 20.41 6.70 -5.90
CA ARG A 342 20.17 5.62 -6.89
C ARG A 342 18.87 4.88 -6.62
N THR A 343 18.53 4.67 -5.35
CA THR A 343 17.28 4.02 -5.00
C THR A 343 16.09 4.88 -5.39
N LEU A 344 16.18 6.22 -5.18
CA LEU A 344 15.15 7.16 -5.63
C LEU A 344 15.04 7.26 -7.16
N LEU A 345 16.18 7.31 -7.87
CA LEU A 345 16.13 7.28 -9.34
C LEU A 345 15.47 6.00 -9.85
N GLY A 346 15.84 4.85 -9.25
CA GLY A 346 15.26 3.56 -9.59
C GLY A 346 13.76 3.50 -9.32
N ASP A 347 13.33 4.01 -8.17
CA ASP A 347 11.92 4.06 -7.77
C ASP A 347 11.13 5.03 -8.67
N GLY A 348 11.65 6.25 -8.91
CA GLY A 348 10.98 7.23 -9.74
C GLY A 348 10.82 6.79 -11.20
N VAL A 349 11.90 6.32 -11.83
CA VAL A 349 11.84 5.82 -13.23
C VAL A 349 11.06 4.51 -13.29
N GLY A 350 11.20 3.63 -12.29
CA GLY A 350 10.43 2.41 -12.16
C GLY A 350 8.93 2.67 -11.96
N SER A 351 8.58 3.73 -11.22
CA SER A 351 7.20 4.19 -11.05
C SER A 351 6.59 4.70 -12.37
N ILE A 352 7.35 5.49 -13.13
CA ILE A 352 6.93 5.93 -14.48
C ILE A 352 6.71 4.70 -15.37
N ALA A 353 7.66 3.79 -15.44
CA ALA A 353 7.53 2.57 -16.23
C ALA A 353 6.34 1.72 -15.76
N GLY A 354 6.17 1.54 -14.44
CA GLY A 354 5.04 0.83 -13.85
C GLY A 354 3.70 1.44 -14.20
N THR A 355 3.59 2.77 -14.32
CA THR A 355 2.36 3.44 -14.74
C THR A 355 2.12 3.34 -16.25
N VAL A 356 3.16 3.48 -17.06
CA VAL A 356 3.07 3.45 -18.53
C VAL A 356 2.62 2.07 -19.04
N PHE A 357 3.15 1.00 -18.46
CA PHE A 357 2.79 -0.38 -18.82
C PHE A 357 1.65 -0.94 -17.96
N GLY A 358 1.49 -0.43 -16.73
CA GLY A 358 0.40 -0.74 -15.81
C GLY A 358 -0.59 0.42 -15.71
N ILE A 359 -1.07 0.70 -14.49
CA ILE A 359 -2.03 1.78 -14.24
C ILE A 359 -1.72 2.57 -12.96
N CYS A 360 -0.67 2.20 -12.24
CA CYS A 360 -0.38 2.78 -10.93
C CYS A 360 1.08 3.20 -10.83
N PRO A 361 1.37 4.34 -10.18
CA PRO A 361 2.72 4.63 -9.73
C PRO A 361 3.19 3.52 -8.78
N ASN A 362 4.40 3.02 -9.01
CA ASN A 362 5.01 2.01 -8.17
C ASN A 362 5.78 2.66 -7.01
N THR A 363 5.95 1.92 -5.93
CA THR A 363 6.84 2.25 -4.81
C THR A 363 7.44 0.99 -4.23
N THR A 364 8.45 1.13 -3.38
CA THR A 364 9.00 0.00 -2.62
C THR A 364 7.94 -0.63 -1.73
N TYR A 365 8.00 -1.97 -1.59
CA TYR A 365 7.00 -2.73 -0.85
C TYR A 365 7.54 -3.24 0.48
N GLY A 366 6.92 -2.81 1.57
CA GLY A 366 7.21 -3.30 2.92
C GLY A 366 7.00 -4.80 3.07
N GLU A 367 6.03 -5.39 2.33
CA GLU A 367 5.79 -6.83 2.29
C GLU A 367 6.94 -7.59 1.64
N SER A 368 7.56 -7.05 0.58
CA SER A 368 8.77 -7.62 -0.03
C SER A 368 9.94 -7.59 0.96
N VAL A 369 10.12 -6.46 1.68
CA VAL A 369 11.10 -6.33 2.77
C VAL A 369 10.82 -7.33 3.88
N GLY A 370 9.55 -7.51 4.26
CA GLY A 370 9.08 -8.50 5.23
C GLY A 370 9.40 -9.93 4.78
N CYS A 371 9.20 -10.25 3.50
CA CYS A 371 9.54 -11.54 2.93
C CYS A 371 11.06 -11.81 3.01
N VAL A 372 11.91 -10.82 2.72
CA VAL A 372 13.37 -10.91 2.92
C VAL A 372 13.72 -11.20 4.38
N ALA A 373 13.05 -10.51 5.32
CA ALA A 373 13.27 -10.70 6.76
C ALA A 373 12.92 -12.12 7.24
N ILE A 374 11.80 -12.68 6.74
CA ILE A 374 11.29 -14.00 7.15
C ILE A 374 12.11 -15.12 6.51
N THR A 375 12.36 -15.02 5.20
CA THR A 375 13.09 -16.05 4.44
C THR A 375 14.58 -15.99 4.65
N LYS A 376 15.10 -14.86 5.16
CA LYS A 376 16.54 -14.52 5.24
C LYS A 376 17.25 -14.60 3.89
N ASN A 377 16.51 -14.45 2.81
CA ASN A 377 17.00 -14.43 1.45
C ASN A 377 16.98 -13.01 0.90
N ALA A 378 18.16 -12.39 0.83
CA ALA A 378 18.36 -11.06 0.27
C ALA A 378 18.92 -11.09 -1.17
N SER A 379 18.88 -12.24 -1.84
CA SER A 379 19.42 -12.38 -3.19
C SER A 379 18.68 -11.53 -4.20
N VAL A 380 19.36 -10.64 -4.89
CA VAL A 380 18.80 -9.82 -5.98
C VAL A 380 18.39 -10.70 -7.17
N SER A 381 19.06 -11.85 -7.37
CA SER A 381 18.63 -12.81 -8.40
C SER A 381 17.23 -13.33 -8.15
N THR A 382 16.83 -13.47 -6.87
CA THR A 382 15.46 -13.84 -6.49
C THR A 382 14.47 -12.73 -6.87
N ILE A 383 14.79 -11.48 -6.58
CA ILE A 383 13.93 -10.33 -6.92
C ILE A 383 13.78 -10.18 -8.44
N LEU A 384 14.88 -10.31 -9.19
CA LEU A 384 14.82 -10.28 -10.64
C LEU A 384 13.96 -11.41 -11.21
N THR A 385 14.10 -12.63 -10.67
CA THR A 385 13.28 -13.78 -11.10
C THR A 385 11.81 -13.54 -10.75
N ALA A 386 11.50 -12.97 -9.60
CA ALA A 386 10.13 -12.59 -9.21
C ALA A 386 9.55 -11.55 -10.17
N ALA A 387 10.32 -10.54 -10.56
CA ALA A 387 9.90 -9.53 -11.52
C ALA A 387 9.58 -10.14 -12.89
N ILE A 388 10.43 -11.06 -13.38
CA ILE A 388 10.19 -11.81 -14.63
C ILE A 388 8.92 -12.68 -14.48
N MET A 389 8.71 -13.33 -13.32
CA MET A 389 7.50 -14.11 -13.05
C MET A 389 6.25 -13.24 -13.10
N CYS A 390 6.28 -12.03 -12.54
CA CYS A 390 5.15 -11.08 -12.64
C CYS A 390 4.83 -10.78 -14.12
N ILE A 391 5.86 -10.49 -14.93
CA ILE A 391 5.67 -10.26 -16.37
C ILE A 391 5.04 -11.49 -17.04
N VAL A 392 5.56 -12.69 -16.82
CA VAL A 392 5.01 -13.92 -17.43
C VAL A 392 3.58 -14.17 -16.98
N LEU A 393 3.31 -14.04 -15.68
CA LEU A 393 1.97 -14.27 -15.12
C LEU A 393 0.93 -13.30 -15.68
N SER A 394 1.30 -12.07 -15.99
CA SER A 394 0.38 -11.06 -16.54
C SER A 394 -0.22 -11.46 -17.90
N PHE A 395 0.43 -12.36 -18.63
CA PHE A 395 -0.05 -12.89 -19.91
C PHE A 395 -0.87 -14.19 -19.77
N VAL A 396 -0.97 -14.77 -18.56
CA VAL A 396 -1.71 -16.03 -18.33
C VAL A 396 -3.17 -15.73 -18.08
N SER A 397 -3.98 -15.77 -19.15
CA SER A 397 -5.39 -15.36 -19.12
C SER A 397 -6.24 -16.05 -18.06
N PRO A 398 -6.21 -17.38 -17.83
CA PRO A 398 -7.02 -18.04 -16.83
C PRO A 398 -6.76 -17.53 -15.40
N ILE A 399 -5.50 -17.24 -15.06
CA ILE A 399 -5.14 -16.71 -13.74
C ILE A 399 -5.69 -15.30 -13.61
N MET A 400 -5.53 -14.47 -14.64
CA MET A 400 -6.01 -13.09 -14.62
C MET A 400 -7.54 -13.01 -14.54
N ALA A 401 -8.25 -13.84 -15.28
CA ALA A 401 -9.71 -13.94 -15.21
C ALA A 401 -10.17 -14.38 -13.82
N LEU A 402 -9.49 -15.35 -13.19
CA LEU A 402 -9.78 -15.77 -11.82
C LEU A 402 -9.58 -14.63 -10.82
N LEU A 403 -8.49 -13.88 -10.93
CA LEU A 403 -8.21 -12.76 -10.02
C LEU A 403 -9.26 -11.64 -10.11
N GLN A 404 -9.83 -11.42 -11.29
CA GLN A 404 -10.91 -10.44 -11.50
C GLN A 404 -12.25 -10.86 -10.87
N THR A 405 -12.43 -12.13 -10.53
CA THR A 405 -13.64 -12.62 -9.86
C THR A 405 -13.60 -12.44 -8.34
N ILE A 406 -12.45 -12.02 -7.75
CA ILE A 406 -12.32 -11.85 -6.31
C ILE A 406 -13.23 -10.72 -5.83
N PRO A 407 -14.20 -11.00 -4.92
CA PRO A 407 -15.16 -9.99 -4.51
C PRO A 407 -14.56 -8.94 -3.58
N SER A 408 -15.11 -7.72 -3.60
CA SER A 408 -14.63 -6.58 -2.81
C SER A 408 -14.54 -6.88 -1.32
N CYS A 409 -15.47 -7.67 -0.76
CA CYS A 409 -15.45 -8.01 0.66
C CYS A 409 -14.21 -8.84 1.07
N VAL A 410 -13.77 -9.76 0.20
CA VAL A 410 -12.54 -10.53 0.41
C VAL A 410 -11.32 -9.61 0.33
N MET A 411 -11.30 -8.73 -0.68
CA MET A 411 -10.23 -7.72 -0.81
C MET A 411 -10.22 -6.73 0.35
N GLY A 412 -11.38 -6.31 0.86
CA GLY A 412 -11.50 -5.49 2.05
C GLY A 412 -10.86 -6.14 3.29
N GLY A 413 -11.09 -7.44 3.50
CA GLY A 413 -10.43 -8.21 4.56
C GLY A 413 -8.91 -8.26 4.43
N VAL A 414 -8.40 -8.38 3.19
CA VAL A 414 -6.96 -8.29 2.87
C VAL A 414 -6.43 -6.88 3.16
N CYS A 415 -7.12 -5.86 2.65
CA CYS A 415 -6.70 -4.46 2.78
C CYS A 415 -6.63 -4.00 4.24
N LEU A 416 -7.52 -4.46 5.12
CA LEU A 416 -7.43 -4.16 6.55
C LEU A 416 -6.10 -4.62 7.15
N THR A 417 -5.64 -5.81 6.79
CA THR A 417 -4.34 -6.31 7.26
C THR A 417 -3.17 -5.57 6.62
N LEU A 418 -3.23 -5.29 5.32
CA LEU A 418 -2.17 -4.55 4.60
C LEU A 418 -2.01 -3.13 5.15
N TYR A 419 -3.12 -2.39 5.30
CA TYR A 419 -3.10 -1.05 5.86
C TYR A 419 -2.65 -1.05 7.32
N GLY A 420 -3.04 -2.08 8.09
CA GLY A 420 -2.52 -2.31 9.43
C GLY A 420 -1.00 -2.51 9.45
N PHE A 421 -0.43 -3.27 8.50
CA PHE A 421 1.02 -3.42 8.40
C PHE A 421 1.74 -2.11 8.06
N ILE A 422 1.20 -1.32 7.13
CA ILE A 422 1.77 0.00 6.80
C ILE A 422 1.74 0.89 8.05
N ALA A 423 0.59 0.97 8.72
CA ALA A 423 0.45 1.76 9.95
C ALA A 423 1.46 1.34 11.03
N VAL A 424 1.56 0.04 11.31
CA VAL A 424 2.51 -0.50 12.31
C VAL A 424 3.96 -0.31 11.86
N SER A 425 4.28 -0.35 10.58
CA SER A 425 5.63 -0.04 10.07
C SER A 425 6.06 1.38 10.43
N GLY A 426 5.15 2.35 10.26
CA GLY A 426 5.38 3.72 10.72
C GLY A 426 5.52 3.83 12.24
N LEU A 427 4.65 3.15 13.00
CA LEU A 427 4.70 3.14 14.47
C LEU A 427 5.98 2.51 15.03
N LYS A 428 6.58 1.53 14.36
CA LYS A 428 7.88 0.96 14.77
C LYS A 428 9.01 2.00 14.81
N MET A 429 8.93 3.05 14.00
CA MET A 429 9.93 4.13 14.02
C MET A 429 9.84 4.99 15.29
N PHE A 430 8.73 4.92 16.04
CA PHE A 430 8.56 5.65 17.31
C PHE A 430 9.51 5.16 18.40
N LYS A 431 10.03 3.93 18.26
CA LYS A 431 11.08 3.42 19.16
C LYS A 431 12.32 4.31 19.21
N ASP A 432 12.61 5.01 18.11
CA ASP A 432 13.78 5.87 17.96
C ASP A 432 13.47 7.35 18.25
N ILE A 433 12.25 7.64 18.79
CA ILE A 433 11.74 8.98 19.05
C ILE A 433 11.49 9.11 20.55
N ASP A 434 12.16 10.07 21.18
CA ASP A 434 11.82 10.46 22.55
C ASP A 434 10.54 11.31 22.54
N LEU A 435 9.41 10.69 22.91
CA LEU A 435 8.12 11.37 23.05
C LEU A 435 7.97 12.14 24.36
N GLY A 436 8.92 12.01 25.29
CA GLY A 436 9.02 12.87 26.47
C GLY A 436 9.45 14.29 26.13
N ASP A 437 10.13 14.47 25.01
CA ASP A 437 10.44 15.80 24.45
C ASP A 437 9.19 16.41 23.81
N ASN A 438 8.74 17.55 24.32
CA ASN A 438 7.59 18.29 23.83
C ASN A 438 7.65 18.61 22.33
N LYS A 439 8.83 18.86 21.80
CA LYS A 439 9.05 19.10 20.36
C LYS A 439 8.64 17.92 19.52
N ASN A 440 9.07 16.72 19.91
CA ASN A 440 8.74 15.50 19.22
C ASN A 440 7.25 15.17 19.40
N LEU A 441 6.73 15.32 20.63
CA LEU A 441 5.33 15.09 20.96
C LEU A 441 4.40 15.95 20.10
N PHE A 442 4.62 17.27 20.03
CA PHE A 442 3.76 18.17 19.25
C PHE A 442 3.91 17.97 17.74
N THR A 443 5.11 17.62 17.26
CA THR A 443 5.29 17.29 15.82
C THR A 443 4.48 16.06 15.45
N VAL A 444 4.60 14.96 16.22
CA VAL A 444 3.87 13.71 15.99
C VAL A 444 2.35 13.93 16.09
N SER A 445 1.91 14.61 17.15
CA SER A 445 0.48 14.91 17.38
C SER A 445 -0.11 15.70 16.23
N THR A 446 0.61 16.71 15.74
CA THR A 446 0.15 17.54 14.61
C THR A 446 -0.05 16.72 13.36
N ILE A 447 0.90 15.85 13.01
CA ILE A 447 0.81 15.00 11.82
C ILE A 447 -0.38 14.04 11.93
N LEU A 448 -0.47 13.31 13.05
CA LEU A 448 -1.53 12.31 13.24
C LEU A 448 -2.93 12.94 13.26
N ILE A 449 -3.13 14.00 14.01
CA ILE A 449 -4.44 14.64 14.14
C ILE A 449 -4.86 15.32 12.84
N ALA A 450 -3.95 16.03 12.17
CA ALA A 450 -4.27 16.65 10.88
C ALA A 450 -4.65 15.61 9.82
N GLY A 451 -3.93 14.50 9.77
CA GLY A 451 -4.17 13.47 8.77
C GLY A 451 -5.41 12.63 9.04
N ILE A 452 -5.57 12.10 10.26
CA ILE A 452 -6.75 11.30 10.66
C ILE A 452 -8.01 12.17 10.66
N GLY A 453 -7.90 13.42 11.10
CA GLY A 453 -8.99 14.40 11.07
C GLY A 453 -9.39 14.84 9.66
N GLY A 454 -8.67 14.41 8.61
CA GLY A 454 -9.01 14.70 7.23
C GLY A 454 -8.73 16.14 6.80
N LEU A 455 -7.77 16.84 7.47
CA LEU A 455 -7.39 18.20 7.10
C LEU A 455 -6.83 18.24 5.68
N SER A 456 -7.66 18.67 4.73
CA SER A 456 -7.31 18.80 3.32
C SER A 456 -7.35 20.26 2.89
N ILE A 457 -6.41 20.67 2.06
CA ILE A 457 -6.41 22.02 1.48
C ILE A 457 -7.23 21.97 0.18
N LYS A 458 -8.32 22.75 0.14
CA LYS A 458 -9.20 22.85 -1.02
C LYS A 458 -9.02 24.21 -1.68
N ILE A 459 -8.57 24.20 -2.94
CA ILE A 459 -8.33 25.40 -3.74
C ILE A 459 -9.46 25.52 -4.76
N PRO A 460 -10.44 26.41 -4.57
CA PRO A 460 -11.50 26.63 -5.55
C PRO A 460 -10.96 27.33 -6.78
N TYR A 461 -11.39 26.90 -7.97
CA TYR A 461 -11.10 27.57 -9.23
C TYR A 461 -12.34 27.59 -10.12
N LYS A 462 -12.38 28.50 -11.08
CA LYS A 462 -13.53 28.68 -11.97
C LYS A 462 -13.13 28.30 -13.39
N ILE A 463 -13.99 27.51 -14.04
CA ILE A 463 -13.90 27.22 -15.47
C ILE A 463 -15.11 27.79 -16.19
N LEU A 464 -14.94 28.16 -17.48
CA LEU A 464 -16.06 28.63 -18.29
C LEU A 464 -17.06 27.49 -18.50
N ALA A 465 -18.33 27.76 -18.30
CA ALA A 465 -19.39 26.75 -18.46
C ALA A 465 -19.45 26.20 -19.91
N SER A 466 -19.01 26.99 -20.90
CA SER A 466 -18.88 26.58 -22.31
C SER A 466 -18.01 25.34 -22.48
N ASP A 467 -16.92 25.21 -21.70
CA ASP A 467 -15.96 24.13 -21.82
C ASP A 467 -16.51 22.80 -21.23
N VAL A 468 -17.43 22.91 -20.26
CA VAL A 468 -18.10 21.74 -19.64
C VAL A 468 -19.34 21.34 -20.45
N ILE A 469 -20.13 22.32 -20.89
CA ILE A 469 -21.39 22.09 -21.64
C ILE A 469 -21.09 21.55 -23.03
N GLY A 470 -20.04 22.07 -23.71
CA GLY A 470 -19.63 21.57 -25.02
C GLY A 470 -19.33 20.07 -24.99
N GLN A 471 -18.56 19.62 -24.02
CA GLN A 471 -18.21 18.19 -23.85
C GLN A 471 -19.40 17.33 -23.44
N ALA A 472 -20.35 17.86 -22.67
CA ALA A 472 -21.55 17.14 -22.24
C ALA A 472 -22.57 17.00 -23.37
N ILE A 473 -22.73 18.03 -24.21
CA ILE A 473 -23.63 18.02 -25.38
C ILE A 473 -23.13 17.07 -26.47
N GLU A 474 -21.82 17.05 -26.75
CA GLU A 474 -21.21 16.10 -27.70
C GLU A 474 -21.44 14.64 -27.29
N LYS A 475 -21.61 14.37 -26.00
CA LYS A 475 -21.82 13.01 -25.46
C LYS A 475 -23.29 12.66 -25.20
N GLY A 476 -24.25 13.52 -25.51
CA GLY A 476 -25.68 13.26 -25.30
C GLY A 476 -26.08 13.13 -23.82
N ALA A 477 -25.23 13.56 -22.89
CA ALA A 477 -25.54 13.54 -21.47
C ALA A 477 -26.37 14.77 -21.08
N ILE A 478 -27.54 14.54 -20.47
CA ILE A 478 -28.31 15.60 -19.80
C ILE A 478 -27.59 15.87 -18.47
N VAL A 479 -26.82 16.95 -18.42
CA VAL A 479 -26.16 17.36 -17.19
C VAL A 479 -27.02 18.46 -16.55
N ASP A 480 -27.53 18.20 -15.35
CA ASP A 480 -28.06 19.25 -14.47
C ASP A 480 -26.89 20.12 -13.98
N VAL A 481 -26.44 21.03 -14.83
CA VAL A 481 -25.41 21.99 -14.48
C VAL A 481 -26.09 23.18 -13.85
N VAL A 482 -25.94 23.33 -12.55
CA VAL A 482 -26.34 24.57 -11.85
C VAL A 482 -25.40 25.68 -12.29
N LEU A 483 -25.81 26.41 -13.31
CA LEU A 483 -25.09 27.59 -13.79
C LEU A 483 -25.19 28.71 -12.76
N LYS A 484 -24.09 29.15 -12.21
CA LYS A 484 -24.03 30.40 -11.45
C LYS A 484 -24.10 31.61 -12.42
N PRO A 485 -24.52 32.81 -11.94
CA PRO A 485 -24.87 33.98 -12.82
C PRO A 485 -23.79 34.50 -13.79
N ALA A 486 -22.58 33.94 -13.74
CA ALA A 486 -21.46 34.36 -14.62
C ALA A 486 -21.09 33.33 -15.71
N GLY A 487 -21.88 32.26 -15.92
CA GLY A 487 -21.53 31.24 -16.90
C GLY A 487 -20.26 30.45 -16.54
N THR A 488 -19.90 30.39 -15.27
CA THR A 488 -18.74 29.63 -14.75
C THR A 488 -19.17 28.52 -13.82
N VAL A 489 -18.44 27.39 -13.87
CA VAL A 489 -18.58 26.27 -12.94
C VAL A 489 -17.42 26.32 -11.94
N GLU A 490 -17.72 26.28 -10.65
CA GLU A 490 -16.68 26.17 -9.62
C GLU A 490 -16.27 24.71 -9.47
N LYS A 491 -14.99 24.45 -9.67
CA LYS A 491 -14.33 23.20 -9.32
C LYS A 491 -13.37 23.42 -8.16
N THR A 492 -12.99 22.35 -7.49
CA THR A 492 -12.10 22.41 -6.33
C THR A 492 -10.96 21.42 -6.51
N ILE A 493 -9.73 21.92 -6.45
CA ILE A 493 -8.54 21.09 -6.37
C ILE A 493 -8.27 20.75 -4.91
N THR A 494 -8.04 19.48 -4.59
CA THR A 494 -7.85 19.03 -3.22
C THR A 494 -6.46 18.43 -3.04
N ILE A 495 -5.67 19.02 -2.14
CA ILE A 495 -4.45 18.37 -1.61
C ILE A 495 -4.89 17.40 -0.51
N THR A 496 -4.46 16.15 -0.61
CA THR A 496 -4.87 15.07 0.31
C THR A 496 -4.51 15.39 1.76
N SER A 497 -5.26 14.83 2.71
CA SER A 497 -5.01 15.03 4.13
C SER A 497 -3.63 14.52 4.58
N ILE A 498 -3.14 13.43 3.98
CA ILE A 498 -1.81 12.87 4.26
C ILE A 498 -0.72 13.86 3.84
N ALA A 499 -0.82 14.41 2.63
CA ALA A 499 0.15 15.38 2.14
C ALA A 499 0.10 16.69 2.95
N THR A 500 -1.09 17.17 3.30
CA THR A 500 -1.29 18.35 4.16
C THR A 500 -0.67 18.13 5.55
N ALA A 501 -0.89 16.95 6.15
CA ALA A 501 -0.34 16.58 7.44
C ALA A 501 1.20 16.53 7.43
N LEU A 502 1.81 15.95 6.38
CA LEU A 502 3.27 15.95 6.22
C LEU A 502 3.83 17.37 6.14
N ILE A 503 3.26 18.21 5.27
CA ILE A 503 3.70 19.60 5.10
C ILE A 503 3.59 20.36 6.43
N LEU A 504 2.46 20.23 7.11
CA LEU A 504 2.23 20.87 8.41
C LEU A 504 3.22 20.37 9.47
N GLY A 505 3.48 19.07 9.52
CA GLY A 505 4.46 18.47 10.41
C GLY A 505 5.88 19.00 10.19
N ILE A 506 6.30 19.12 8.93
CA ILE A 506 7.61 19.71 8.57
C ILE A 506 7.68 21.18 9.04
N ILE A 507 6.61 21.97 8.79
CA ILE A 507 6.56 23.38 9.19
C ILE A 507 6.64 23.51 10.71
N VAL A 508 5.80 22.77 11.45
CA VAL A 508 5.77 22.80 12.93
C VAL A 508 7.13 22.40 13.51
N HIS A 509 7.70 21.30 13.00
CA HIS A 509 9.03 20.85 13.44
C HIS A 509 10.12 21.90 13.16
N ALA A 510 10.10 22.54 12.00
CA ALA A 510 11.05 23.60 11.65
C ALA A 510 10.91 24.83 12.54
N ILE A 511 9.67 25.26 12.83
CA ILE A 511 9.40 26.39 13.74
C ILE A 511 9.93 26.11 15.14
N ILE A 512 9.57 24.96 15.73
CA ILE A 512 9.99 24.57 17.08
C ILE A 512 11.52 24.47 17.16
N ASN A 513 12.18 23.85 16.19
CA ASN A 513 13.64 23.79 16.10
C ASN A 513 14.30 25.19 16.02
N SER A 514 13.66 26.13 15.31
CA SER A 514 14.16 27.50 15.20
C SER A 514 14.04 28.26 16.54
N MET A 515 12.93 28.06 17.24
CA MET A 515 12.70 28.67 18.58
C MET A 515 13.69 28.14 19.62
N GLU A 516 13.88 26.81 19.66
CA GLU A 516 14.85 26.18 20.57
C GLU A 516 16.28 26.67 20.34
N LYS A 517 16.69 26.82 19.07
CA LYS A 517 18.02 27.37 18.76
C LYS A 517 18.18 28.81 19.23
N ARG A 518 17.12 29.64 19.14
CA ARG A 518 17.16 31.03 19.64
C ARG A 518 17.28 31.08 21.15
N GLN A 519 16.47 30.30 21.87
CA GLN A 519 16.54 30.21 23.34
C GLN A 519 17.92 29.74 23.82
N ASN A 520 18.48 28.72 23.17
CA ASN A 520 19.82 28.22 23.49
C ASN A 520 20.96 29.23 23.14
N ALA A 521 20.74 30.13 22.17
CA ALA A 521 21.67 31.21 21.85
C ALA A 521 21.58 32.32 22.88
N GLU A 522 20.37 32.74 23.29
CA GLU A 522 20.15 33.75 24.32
C GLU A 522 20.71 33.33 25.67
N HIS A 523 20.59 32.05 26.08
CA HIS A 523 21.21 31.53 27.30
C HIS A 523 22.75 31.43 27.24
N LYS A 524 23.35 31.41 26.06
CA LYS A 524 24.82 31.45 25.93
C LYS A 524 25.41 32.85 26.05
N ASP A 525 24.61 33.88 25.76
CA ASP A 525 25.02 35.28 25.84
C ASP A 525 24.72 35.95 27.19
N GLU A 526 24.04 35.26 28.13
CA GLU A 526 23.93 35.72 29.51
C GLU A 526 25.31 35.59 30.22
N PRO A 527 25.90 36.70 30.69
CA PRO A 527 27.18 36.61 31.37
C PRO A 527 27.03 35.81 32.67
N GLN A 528 27.82 34.76 32.82
CA GLN A 528 27.90 33.88 33.99
C GLN A 528 28.17 34.58 35.33
N SER A 529 28.15 35.92 35.38
CA SER A 529 28.55 36.74 36.53
C SER A 529 27.41 37.10 37.50
N LEU A 530 26.16 36.70 37.27
CA LEU A 530 25.04 37.07 38.15
C LEU A 530 24.43 35.93 38.99
N ILE A 531 24.91 34.70 38.89
CA ILE A 531 24.38 33.56 39.67
C ILE A 531 25.37 33.02 40.72
N ALA A 532 26.32 33.83 41.14
CA ALA A 532 27.19 33.46 42.27
C ALA A 532 26.63 33.86 43.67
N GLY A 533 25.34 34.22 43.76
CA GLY A 533 24.79 34.77 45.01
C GLY A 533 23.48 34.20 45.54
N ALA A 534 22.85 33.28 44.87
CA ALA A 534 21.59 32.68 45.33
C ALA A 534 21.63 31.15 45.24
N VAL A 535 22.26 30.51 46.20
CA VAL A 535 22.05 29.08 46.46
C VAL A 535 20.66 28.95 47.12
N ALA A 536 19.62 28.82 46.30
CA ALA A 536 18.39 28.21 46.76
C ALA A 536 18.64 26.70 46.88
N PRO A 537 18.21 26.04 47.97
CA PRO A 537 18.40 24.61 48.10
C PRO A 537 17.61 23.92 46.95
N LYS A 538 18.30 23.12 46.17
CA LYS A 538 17.66 22.18 45.25
C LYS A 538 16.73 21.31 46.08
N ALA A 539 15.43 21.54 45.96
CA ALA A 539 14.46 20.55 46.37
C ALA A 539 14.68 19.37 45.41
N ASN A 540 15.40 18.37 45.88
CA ASN A 540 15.43 17.05 45.27
C ASN A 540 13.99 16.49 45.42
N PHE A 541 13.17 16.69 44.42
CA PHE A 541 12.01 15.82 44.18
C PHE A 541 12.57 14.58 43.51
N GLU A 542 13.35 13.79 44.26
CA GLU A 542 13.53 12.39 43.93
C GLU A 542 12.19 11.73 44.12
N VAL A 543 11.57 11.37 43.00
CA VAL A 543 10.43 10.49 42.94
C VAL A 543 10.92 9.10 43.39
N GLY A 544 10.89 8.88 44.69
CA GLY A 544 11.19 7.58 45.32
C GLY A 544 10.11 6.53 45.09
N VAL A 545 9.54 6.49 43.89
CA VAL A 545 8.49 5.52 43.50
C VAL A 545 9.05 4.42 42.57
N ASN A 546 10.22 4.61 41.95
CA ASN A 546 10.72 3.65 40.98
C ASN A 546 11.63 2.55 41.54
N GLU A 547 12.32 2.77 42.68
CA GLU A 547 13.17 1.70 43.21
C GLU A 547 12.40 0.61 43.91
N ILE A 548 11.32 0.91 44.63
CA ILE A 548 10.46 -0.08 45.28
C ILE A 548 9.70 -0.90 44.25
N ALA A 549 9.18 -0.29 43.16
CA ALA A 549 8.49 -1.01 42.09
C ALA A 549 9.42 -1.92 41.27
N ILE A 550 10.67 -1.54 41.08
CA ILE A 550 11.67 -2.36 40.36
C ILE A 550 12.15 -3.51 41.24
N GLU A 551 12.23 -3.34 42.54
CA GLU A 551 12.61 -4.39 43.48
C GLU A 551 11.47 -5.40 43.66
N GLU A 552 10.20 -4.95 43.74
CA GLU A 552 9.02 -5.84 43.77
C GLU A 552 8.83 -6.61 42.43
N GLU A 553 9.17 -6.02 41.29
CA GLU A 553 9.08 -6.70 39.98
C GLU A 553 10.19 -7.74 39.81
N LYS A 554 11.41 -7.47 40.32
CA LYS A 554 12.49 -8.45 40.37
C LYS A 554 12.19 -9.62 41.31
N GLU A 555 11.67 -9.34 42.50
CA GLU A 555 11.26 -10.40 43.43
C GLU A 555 10.13 -11.30 42.88
N ARG A 556 9.19 -10.71 42.08
CA ARG A 556 8.17 -11.49 41.37
C ARG A 556 8.76 -12.34 40.25
N GLU A 557 9.70 -11.81 39.46
CA GLU A 557 10.37 -12.57 38.40
C GLU A 557 11.20 -13.72 38.98
N GLU A 558 11.91 -13.51 40.09
CA GLU A 558 12.69 -14.54 40.78
C GLU A 558 11.77 -15.62 41.39
N ALA A 559 10.64 -15.23 41.95
CA ALA A 559 9.65 -16.18 42.49
C ALA A 559 9.04 -17.08 41.39
N VAL A 560 8.71 -16.51 40.23
CA VAL A 560 8.19 -17.28 39.09
C VAL A 560 9.26 -18.22 38.53
N VAL A 561 10.51 -17.81 38.45
CA VAL A 561 11.62 -18.68 37.98
C VAL A 561 11.87 -19.84 38.98
N GLU A 562 11.70 -19.58 40.28
CA GLU A 562 11.86 -20.63 41.29
C GLU A 562 10.69 -21.61 41.30
N GLU A 563 9.48 -21.17 41.00
CA GLU A 563 8.29 -22.02 40.82
C GLU A 563 8.43 -22.94 39.61
N PHE A 564 8.89 -22.42 38.47
CA PHE A 564 9.19 -23.22 37.28
C PHE A 564 10.29 -24.26 37.51
N ARG A 565 11.33 -23.94 38.29
CA ARG A 565 12.38 -24.92 38.66
C ARG A 565 11.86 -26.00 39.57
N LYS A 566 10.88 -25.70 40.42
CA LYS A 566 10.24 -26.72 41.30
C LYS A 566 9.32 -27.64 40.50
N GLU A 567 8.61 -27.11 39.49
CA GLU A 567 7.79 -27.92 38.58
C GLU A 567 8.65 -28.85 37.71
N GLU A 568 9.76 -28.37 37.11
CA GLU A 568 10.70 -29.21 36.36
C GLU A 568 11.34 -30.31 37.23
N ALA A 569 11.61 -30.00 38.49
CA ALA A 569 12.17 -30.96 39.42
C ALA A 569 11.13 -32.02 39.91
N GLN A 570 9.83 -31.72 39.83
CA GLN A 570 8.76 -32.68 40.08
C GLN A 570 8.48 -33.56 38.85
N GLU A 571 8.43 -33.01 37.64
CA GLU A 571 8.27 -33.81 36.42
C GLU A 571 9.43 -34.79 36.19
N THR A 572 10.67 -34.42 36.55
CA THR A 572 11.82 -35.35 36.48
C THR A 572 11.80 -36.44 37.53
N LYS A 573 10.98 -36.33 38.59
CA LYS A 573 10.79 -37.39 39.58
C LYS A 573 9.64 -38.32 39.25
N GLU A 574 8.65 -37.89 38.50
CA GLU A 574 7.54 -38.76 38.05
C GLU A 574 7.91 -39.64 36.84
N ASP A 575 8.80 -39.15 35.95
CA ASP A 575 9.29 -39.94 34.80
C ASP A 575 10.36 -41.00 35.17
N GLY A 576 10.76 -41.07 36.43
CA GLY A 576 11.77 -42.01 36.94
C GLY A 576 11.25 -43.30 37.55
N GLN A 577 9.93 -43.52 37.62
CA GLN A 577 9.34 -44.77 38.14
C GLN A 577 8.44 -45.41 37.10
N ASP A 578 9.00 -46.16 36.16
CA ASP A 578 8.41 -47.35 35.56
C ASP A 578 9.37 -47.95 34.52
N VAL A 579 10.35 -48.72 34.96
CA VAL A 579 10.99 -49.75 34.14
C VAL A 579 10.78 -51.07 34.88
N PRO A 580 9.91 -51.98 34.41
CA PRO A 580 9.87 -53.34 34.93
C PRO A 580 11.06 -54.11 34.37
N GLU A 581 11.89 -54.62 35.24
CA GLU A 581 12.79 -55.74 34.95
C GLU A 581 11.96 -56.93 34.43
N GLN A 582 12.26 -57.35 33.20
CA GLN A 582 11.90 -58.71 32.75
C GLN A 582 13.18 -59.51 32.47
N GLU A 583 13.24 -60.69 33.08
CA GLU A 583 14.17 -61.77 32.85
C GLU A 583 14.35 -62.20 31.42
#